data_ec33c275fe7f6873b9105abe39afcd36
#
_entry.id   ec33c275fe7f6873b9105abe39afcd36
#
_cell.length_a   1.000
_cell.length_b   1.000
_cell.length_c   1.000
_cell.angle_alpha   90.00
_cell.angle_beta   90.00
_cell.angle_gamma   90.00
#
_symmetry.space_group_name_H-M   'P 1'
#
loop_
_entity.id
_entity.type
_entity.pdbx_description
1 polymer ?
#
loop_
_entity_poly.entity_id
_entity_poly.type
_entity_poly.pdbx_seq_one_letter_code
_entity_poly.pdbx_strand_id
1 'polypeptide(L)'
;TATDFALAKAVEWGAQVILSVPCCQHEVNKQIRNELLEPVLHYGILKERMSALITDAVRANLLESKGYETQILEFIDMEHTPKNLLIRAVKKGKTAQAENTAKTTRLDEMIKELNIHPTLEQLLYPESDKGGTL
;
A
#
# COMPACT_ATOMS: atom_id res chain seq x y z
N THR A 1 10.65 1.53 4.29
CA THR A 1 10.97 0.16 4.69
C THR A 1 11.55 -0.65 3.53
N ALA A 2 12.22 -1.74 3.83
CA ALA A 2 12.81 -2.61 2.80
C ALA A 2 11.76 -3.13 1.81
N THR A 3 10.56 -3.44 2.28
CA THR A 3 9.45 -3.87 1.42
C THR A 3 9.09 -2.81 0.39
N ASP A 4 8.97 -1.55 0.80
CA ASP A 4 8.59 -0.46 -0.09
C ASP A 4 9.65 -0.22 -1.17
N PHE A 5 10.93 -0.24 -0.80
CA PHE A 5 12.02 -0.11 -1.77
C PHE A 5 12.05 -1.28 -2.75
N ALA A 6 11.83 -2.50 -2.28
CA ALA A 6 11.78 -3.68 -3.15
C ALA A 6 10.61 -3.61 -4.15
N LEU A 7 9.43 -3.21 -3.68
CA LEU A 7 8.26 -3.05 -4.55
C LEU A 7 8.49 -1.95 -5.60
N ALA A 8 9.05 -0.82 -5.19
CA ALA A 8 9.37 0.27 -6.11
C ALA A 8 10.37 -0.17 -7.19
N LYS A 9 11.39 -0.93 -6.82
CA LYS A 9 12.36 -1.48 -7.77
C LYS A 9 11.72 -2.48 -8.74
N ALA A 10 10.86 -3.34 -8.25
CA ALA A 10 10.16 -4.30 -9.10
C ALA A 10 9.29 -3.59 -10.16
N VAL A 11 8.61 -2.52 -9.78
CA VAL A 11 7.82 -1.69 -10.70
C VAL A 11 8.73 -0.98 -11.71
N GLU A 12 9.83 -0.38 -11.25
CA GLU A 12 10.81 0.29 -12.11
C GLU A 12 11.39 -0.66 -13.16
N TRP A 13 11.69 -1.90 -12.79
CA TRP A 13 12.21 -2.91 -13.70
C TRP A 13 11.14 -3.52 -14.62
N GLY A 14 9.88 -3.16 -14.45
CA GLY A 14 8.78 -3.70 -15.25
C GLY A 14 8.50 -5.17 -14.99
N ALA A 15 8.66 -5.62 -13.75
CA ALA A 15 8.38 -7.01 -13.39
C ALA A 15 6.97 -7.41 -13.81
N GLN A 16 6.82 -8.59 -14.39
CA GLN A 16 5.52 -9.10 -14.85
C GLN A 16 4.69 -9.64 -13.70
N VAL A 17 5.35 -10.21 -12.69
CA VAL A 17 4.72 -10.77 -11.50
C VAL A 17 5.51 -10.32 -10.28
N ILE A 18 4.81 -9.83 -9.28
CA ILE A 18 5.39 -9.45 -7.98
C ILE A 18 4.69 -10.28 -6.91
N LEU A 19 5.48 -10.99 -6.11
CA LEU A 19 4.99 -11.70 -4.94
C LEU A 19 5.71 -11.11 -3.73
N SER A 20 4.97 -10.57 -2.79
CA SER A 20 5.54 -9.92 -1.61
C SER A 20 4.84 -10.40 -0.34
N VAL A 21 5.64 -10.85 0.62
CA VAL A 21 5.18 -11.06 1.99
C VAL A 21 5.64 -9.83 2.77
N PRO A 22 4.75 -8.84 2.98
CA PRO A 22 5.18 -7.58 3.57
C PRO A 22 5.58 -7.76 5.03
N CYS A 23 6.70 -7.14 5.38
CA CYS A 23 7.15 -6.99 6.76
C CYS A 23 7.28 -5.50 7.09
N CYS A 24 7.43 -5.17 8.37
CA CYS A 24 7.68 -3.80 8.82
C CYS A 24 6.58 -2.82 8.41
N GLN A 25 5.48 -2.84 9.16
CA GLN A 25 4.30 -1.99 8.93
C GLN A 25 4.19 -0.88 9.98
N HIS A 26 5.32 -0.47 10.55
CA HIS A 26 5.34 0.50 11.66
C HIS A 26 5.18 1.96 11.23
N GLU A 27 5.45 2.27 9.97
CA GLU A 27 5.41 3.64 9.45
C GLU A 27 4.03 4.26 9.63
N VAL A 28 2.99 3.59 9.16
CA VAL A 28 1.61 4.09 9.27
C VAL A 28 1.18 4.19 10.73
N ASN A 29 1.58 3.25 11.58
CA ASN A 29 1.25 3.28 13.00
C ASN A 29 1.73 4.55 13.69
N LYS A 30 2.87 5.09 13.28
CA LYS A 30 3.42 6.34 13.83
C LYS A 30 2.70 7.58 13.32
N GLN A 31 2.13 7.51 12.12
CA GLN A 31 1.58 8.66 11.41
C GLN A 31 0.06 8.78 11.52
N ILE A 32 -0.65 7.65 11.61
CA ILE A 32 -2.11 7.61 11.48
C ILE A 32 -2.81 8.46 12.54
N ARG A 33 -3.66 9.36 12.07
CA ARG A 33 -4.51 10.22 12.90
C ARG A 33 -5.83 10.44 12.18
N ASN A 34 -6.93 10.21 12.88
CA ASN A 34 -8.26 10.47 12.35
C ASN A 34 -9.25 10.56 13.51
N GLU A 35 -9.99 11.64 13.58
CA GLU A 35 -10.95 11.88 14.66
C GLU A 35 -12.09 10.87 14.66
N LEU A 36 -12.56 10.49 13.47
CA LEU A 36 -13.63 9.52 13.33
C LEU A 36 -13.23 8.13 13.86
N LEU A 37 -11.98 7.76 13.69
CA LEU A 37 -11.42 6.48 14.11
C LEU A 37 -10.79 6.52 15.50
N GLU A 38 -10.81 7.65 16.18
CA GLU A 38 -10.22 7.79 17.51
C GLU A 38 -10.69 6.72 18.50
N PRO A 39 -11.97 6.34 18.54
CA PRO A 39 -12.40 5.26 19.43
C PRO A 39 -11.70 3.91 19.21
N VAL A 40 -11.14 3.69 18.02
CA VAL A 40 -10.33 2.50 17.70
C VAL A 40 -8.86 2.76 17.92
N LEU A 41 -8.37 3.90 17.42
CA LEU A 41 -6.95 4.21 17.39
C LEU A 41 -6.32 4.49 18.75
N HIS A 42 -7.14 4.83 19.76
CA HIS A 42 -6.59 5.05 21.10
C HIS A 42 -6.19 3.74 21.83
N TYR A 43 -6.64 2.60 21.33
CA TYR A 43 -6.15 1.31 21.82
C TYR A 43 -4.92 0.88 21.02
N GLY A 44 -3.76 0.82 21.67
CA GLY A 44 -2.49 0.57 20.99
C GLY A 44 -2.46 -0.69 20.14
N ILE A 45 -3.02 -1.79 20.63
CA ILE A 45 -3.06 -3.05 19.88
C ILE A 45 -3.97 -2.97 18.63
N LEU A 46 -5.10 -2.25 18.74
CA LEU A 46 -6.00 -2.07 17.61
C LEU A 46 -5.41 -1.10 16.58
N LYS A 47 -4.77 -0.04 17.06
CA LYS A 47 -4.05 0.90 16.19
C LYS A 47 -2.97 0.19 15.39
N GLU A 48 -2.19 -0.68 16.02
CA GLU A 48 -1.14 -1.45 15.35
C GLU A 48 -1.70 -2.36 14.27
N ARG A 49 -2.76 -3.11 14.59
CA ARG A 49 -3.39 -4.02 13.61
C ARG A 49 -4.03 -3.28 12.45
N MET A 50 -4.75 -2.21 12.74
CA MET A 50 -5.36 -1.38 11.70
C MET A 50 -4.30 -0.76 10.81
N SER A 51 -3.22 -0.25 11.39
CA SER A 51 -2.11 0.33 10.64
C SER A 51 -1.44 -0.68 9.70
N ALA A 52 -1.28 -1.93 10.16
CA ALA A 52 -0.75 -3.00 9.33
C ALA A 52 -1.66 -3.29 8.13
N LEU A 53 -2.96 -3.39 8.34
CA LEU A 53 -3.94 -3.62 7.28
C LEU A 53 -3.97 -2.46 6.28
N ILE A 54 -3.95 -1.23 6.76
CA ILE A 54 -3.93 -0.04 5.91
C ILE A 54 -2.64 0.01 5.10
N THR A 55 -1.49 -0.32 5.70
CA THR A 55 -0.21 -0.35 5.00
C THR A 55 -0.26 -1.29 3.79
N ASP A 56 -0.76 -2.50 3.99
CA ASP A 56 -0.86 -3.50 2.92
C ASP A 56 -1.88 -3.10 1.85
N ALA A 57 -3.01 -2.52 2.27
CA ALA A 57 -4.00 -1.98 1.34
C ALA A 57 -3.44 -0.86 0.48
N VAL A 58 -2.68 0.06 1.07
CA VAL A 58 -2.01 1.15 0.35
C VAL A 58 -1.01 0.58 -0.67
N ARG A 59 -0.19 -0.39 -0.26
CA ARG A 59 0.77 -1.04 -1.16
C ARG A 59 0.07 -1.68 -2.36
N ALA A 60 -1.00 -2.42 -2.11
CA ALA A 60 -1.78 -3.06 -3.18
C ALA A 60 -2.39 -2.03 -4.14
N ASN A 61 -3.01 -0.99 -3.60
CA ASN A 61 -3.60 0.07 -4.41
C ASN A 61 -2.57 0.83 -5.25
N LEU A 62 -1.40 1.09 -4.69
CA LEU A 62 -0.31 1.75 -5.43
C LEU A 62 0.21 0.88 -6.57
N LEU A 63 0.31 -0.42 -6.38
CA LEU A 63 0.67 -1.35 -7.46
C LEU A 63 -0.40 -1.36 -8.56
N GLU A 64 -1.68 -1.34 -8.18
CA GLU A 64 -2.78 -1.23 -9.15
C GLU A 64 -2.67 0.05 -9.97
N SER A 65 -2.30 1.17 -9.34
CA SER A 65 -2.11 2.44 -10.04
C SER A 65 -1.00 2.40 -11.08
N LYS A 66 -0.07 1.47 -10.95
CA LYS A 66 1.04 1.25 -11.89
C LYS A 66 0.76 0.16 -12.93
N GLY A 67 -0.48 -0.27 -13.07
CA GLY A 67 -0.90 -1.20 -14.09
C GLY A 67 -0.87 -2.67 -13.69
N TYR A 68 -0.83 -2.96 -12.40
CA TYR A 68 -0.88 -4.32 -11.87
C TYR A 68 -2.30 -4.68 -11.44
N GLU A 69 -2.68 -5.92 -11.64
CA GLU A 69 -3.83 -6.52 -10.97
C GLU A 69 -3.33 -7.15 -9.69
N THR A 70 -3.86 -6.74 -8.54
CA THR A 70 -3.39 -7.19 -7.24
C THR A 70 -4.40 -8.05 -6.52
N GLN A 71 -3.89 -9.02 -5.79
CA GLN A 71 -4.66 -9.86 -4.88
C GLN A 71 -3.92 -9.90 -3.54
N ILE A 72 -4.67 -9.82 -2.46
CA ILE A 72 -4.13 -10.05 -1.13
C ILE A 72 -4.60 -11.42 -0.67
N LEU A 73 -3.66 -12.33 -0.47
CA LEU A 73 -3.92 -13.70 -0.09
C LEU A 73 -3.40 -13.94 1.32
N GLU A 74 -4.12 -14.76 2.06
CA GLU A 74 -3.71 -15.18 3.39
C GLU A 74 -3.17 -16.60 3.31
N PHE A 75 -2.00 -16.83 3.91
CA PHE A 75 -1.48 -18.18 4.05
C PHE A 75 -1.13 -18.48 5.51
N ILE A 76 -1.31 -19.72 5.87
CA ILE A 76 -1.01 -20.23 7.21
C ILE A 76 0.25 -21.06 7.12
N ASP A 77 1.29 -20.63 7.83
CA ASP A 77 2.46 -21.47 8.02
C ASP A 77 2.15 -22.43 9.18
N MET A 78 2.30 -23.72 8.91
CA MET A 78 1.89 -24.79 9.83
C MET A 78 2.67 -24.81 11.15
N GLU A 79 3.73 -24.02 11.28
CA GLU A 79 4.68 -24.23 12.38
C GLU A 79 4.65 -23.20 13.51
N HIS A 80 4.03 -22.10 13.52
CA HIS A 80 4.00 -21.19 14.71
C HIS A 80 3.61 -19.75 14.45
N THR A 81 3.17 -19.33 13.29
CA THR A 81 3.00 -17.91 13.06
C THR A 81 1.57 -17.49 12.82
N PRO A 82 1.24 -16.28 13.29
CA PRO A 82 0.01 -15.63 12.90
C PRO A 82 -0.07 -15.56 11.37
N LYS A 83 -1.28 -15.51 10.89
CA LYS A 83 -1.65 -15.38 9.49
C LYS A 83 -0.79 -14.35 8.75
N ASN A 84 -0.07 -14.78 7.73
CA ASN A 84 0.72 -13.92 6.89
C ASN A 84 -0.05 -13.56 5.64
N LEU A 85 0.08 -12.30 5.22
CA LEU A 85 -0.51 -11.82 3.98
C LEU A 85 0.52 -11.86 2.85
N LEU A 86 0.07 -12.29 1.68
CA LEU A 86 0.84 -12.27 0.46
C LEU A 86 0.18 -11.28 -0.50
N ILE A 87 0.94 -10.30 -0.95
CA ILE A 87 0.51 -9.43 -2.04
C ILE A 87 1.01 -10.02 -3.34
N ARG A 88 0.06 -10.41 -4.20
CA ARG A 88 0.35 -10.92 -5.54
C ARG A 88 -0.09 -9.87 -6.55
N ALA A 89 0.84 -9.41 -7.37
CA ALA A 89 0.56 -8.43 -8.42
C ALA A 89 1.01 -8.98 -9.77
N VAL A 90 0.13 -8.91 -10.76
CA VAL A 90 0.41 -9.34 -12.12
C VAL A 90 0.22 -8.14 -13.04
N LYS A 91 1.25 -7.84 -13.84
CA LYS A 91 1.20 -6.71 -14.76
C LYS A 91 0.15 -6.94 -15.84
N LYS A 92 -0.74 -5.98 -16.02
CA LYS A 92 -1.75 -5.96 -17.06
C LYS A 92 -1.37 -5.03 -18.21
N GLY A 93 -1.95 -5.27 -19.39
CA GLY A 93 -1.78 -4.40 -20.54
C GLY A 93 -2.47 -3.05 -20.37
N LYS A 94 -2.25 -2.16 -21.32
CA LYS A 94 -2.58 -0.71 -21.27
C LYS A 94 -4.08 -0.37 -21.21
N THR A 95 -4.99 -1.34 -21.27
CA THR A 95 -6.44 -1.09 -21.34
C THR A 95 -7.11 -0.80 -19.99
N ALA A 96 -6.37 -0.89 -18.88
CA ALA A 96 -6.91 -0.70 -17.54
C ALA A 96 -6.75 0.71 -16.98
N GLN A 97 -6.29 1.69 -17.77
CA GLN A 97 -5.91 3.01 -17.25
C GLN A 97 -7.10 3.88 -16.80
N ALA A 98 -8.27 3.73 -17.40
CA ALA A 98 -9.44 4.55 -17.06
C ALA A 98 -10.07 4.17 -15.70
N GLU A 99 -10.07 2.89 -15.36
CA GLU A 99 -10.55 2.41 -14.05
C GLU A 99 -9.59 2.77 -12.92
N ASN A 100 -8.31 2.88 -13.23
CA ASN A 100 -7.27 3.18 -12.25
C ASN A 100 -7.35 4.62 -11.72
N THR A 101 -7.87 5.57 -12.49
CA THR A 101 -7.94 6.98 -12.07
C THR A 101 -8.91 7.17 -10.90
N ALA A 102 -10.09 6.57 -10.94
CA ALA A 102 -11.07 6.68 -9.86
C ALA A 102 -10.56 5.99 -8.59
N LYS A 103 -9.92 4.83 -8.71
CA LYS A 103 -9.31 4.12 -7.58
C LYS A 103 -8.19 4.92 -6.94
N THR A 104 -7.34 5.56 -7.76
CA THR A 104 -6.23 6.39 -7.28
C THR A 104 -6.75 7.60 -6.50
N THR A 105 -7.83 8.22 -6.96
CA THR A 105 -8.46 9.35 -6.26
C THR A 105 -8.96 8.95 -4.87
N ARG A 106 -9.59 7.79 -4.75
CA ARG A 106 -10.05 7.27 -3.46
C ARG A 106 -8.91 6.94 -2.52
N LEU A 107 -7.83 6.39 -3.05
CA LEU A 107 -6.62 6.13 -2.28
C LEU A 107 -6.02 7.42 -1.73
N ASP A 108 -5.92 8.45 -2.57
CA ASP A 108 -5.39 9.76 -2.18
C ASP A 108 -6.24 10.41 -1.09
N GLU A 109 -7.56 10.31 -1.19
CA GLU A 109 -8.48 10.79 -0.16
C GLU A 109 -8.27 10.07 1.17
N MET A 110 -8.12 8.74 1.15
CA MET A 110 -7.87 7.96 2.36
C MET A 110 -6.54 8.34 3.00
N ILE A 111 -5.49 8.44 2.21
CA ILE A 111 -4.15 8.83 2.68
C ILE A 111 -4.21 10.19 3.37
N LYS A 112 -4.90 11.15 2.76
CA LYS A 112 -5.08 12.49 3.31
C LYS A 112 -5.88 12.48 4.60
N GLU A 113 -7.03 11.80 4.62
CA GLU A 113 -7.91 11.73 5.79
C GLU A 113 -7.25 11.05 6.99
N LEU A 114 -6.41 10.05 6.74
CA LEU A 114 -5.69 9.35 7.79
C LEU A 114 -4.38 10.03 8.20
N ASN A 115 -3.99 11.11 7.53
CA ASN A 115 -2.76 11.87 7.79
C ASN A 115 -1.50 11.01 7.69
N ILE A 116 -1.46 10.10 6.74
CA ILE A 116 -0.32 9.22 6.52
C ILE A 116 0.49 9.66 5.30
N HIS A 117 1.78 9.29 5.30
CA HIS A 117 2.71 9.61 4.20
C HIS A 117 3.47 8.33 3.83
N PRO A 118 2.85 7.43 3.04
CA PRO A 118 3.47 6.14 2.73
C PRO A 118 4.75 6.30 1.91
N THR A 119 5.81 5.63 2.32
CA THR A 119 7.10 5.64 1.61
C THR A 119 6.94 5.16 0.17
N LEU A 120 6.16 4.11 -0.06
CA LEU A 120 5.95 3.58 -1.41
C LEU A 120 5.33 4.60 -2.35
N GLU A 121 4.37 5.41 -1.86
CA GLU A 121 3.80 6.50 -2.67
C GLU A 121 4.87 7.49 -3.11
N GLN A 122 5.75 7.88 -2.19
CA GLN A 122 6.83 8.81 -2.49
C GLN A 122 7.84 8.23 -3.49
N LEU A 123 8.10 6.93 -3.41
CA LEU A 123 9.01 6.25 -4.33
C LEU A 123 8.44 6.08 -5.73
N LEU A 124 7.14 5.79 -5.83
CA LEU A 124 6.46 5.58 -7.12
C LEU A 124 6.04 6.90 -7.78
N TYR A 125 5.77 7.92 -7.00
CA TYR A 125 5.33 9.24 -7.46
C TYR A 125 6.15 10.34 -6.78
N PRO A 126 7.43 10.52 -7.17
CA PRO A 126 8.27 11.58 -6.59
C PRO A 126 7.71 12.97 -6.88
N GLU A 127 7.96 13.92 -6.00
CA GLU A 127 7.42 15.30 -6.11
C GLU A 127 7.80 16.00 -7.42
N SER A 128 8.91 15.61 -8.05
CA SER A 128 9.29 16.12 -9.36
C SER A 128 8.26 15.81 -10.46
N ASP A 129 7.50 14.74 -10.28
CA ASP A 129 6.42 14.37 -11.21
C ASP A 129 5.09 15.04 -10.86
N LYS A 130 4.97 15.56 -9.63
CA LYS A 130 3.79 16.34 -9.20
C LYS A 130 3.89 17.81 -9.59
N GLY A 131 5.05 18.28 -10.02
CA GLY A 131 5.33 19.68 -10.37
C GLY A 131 4.88 20.12 -11.75
N GLY A 132 4.14 19.30 -12.49
CA GLY A 132 3.64 19.65 -13.83
C GLY A 132 2.33 20.43 -13.84
N THR A 133 1.78 20.78 -12.71
CA THR A 133 0.54 21.56 -12.60
C THR A 133 0.76 22.80 -11.75
N LEU A 134 1.18 23.80 -12.43
CA LEU A 134 0.90 25.15 -11.98
C LEU A 134 -0.40 25.58 -12.59
#